data_12f6d1c83525c5dc814941658d75c4ec
#
_entry.id   12f6d1c83525c5dc814941658d75c4ec
#
_cell.length_a   1.000
_cell.length_b   1.000
_cell.length_c   1.000
_cell.angle_alpha   90.00
_cell.angle_beta   90.00
_cell.angle_gamma   90.00
#
_symmetry.space_group_name_H-M   'P 1'
#
loop_
_entity.id
_entity.type
_entity.pdbx_description
1 polymer ?
#
loop_
_entity_poly.entity_id
_entity_poly.type
_entity_poly.pdbx_seq_one_letter_code
_entity_poly.pdbx_strand_id
1 'polypeptide(L)'
;MAFREIDFNLSTETQAMQKEVRKFAREVMRPIGIELDKLNDPAEVHAEDSPLWDVFKAHRELDLHLLSMPPELGGMAGQLDPMANYLITEEMGYGDSGLSISLGASGMPFSYAAMFSHVPELKQIVEDYINDKEGKMIGCWAITEPDHGGDWSLGGDDPKQGPSVTGVLKGDEYIVNGEKAAWVSNGTIATHAVLHVGLDTSKGMNGQGLAIIPLDLPGITRGTPLDKMGQRPLNQGQVIFQDARIPKQYMVMVPSDDGGMEGMGEYILAGANGGMAVNFAGLAMAAYEEAFAYAQQRIQGGVPIFEH
;
A
#
# COMPACT_ATOMS: atom_id res chain seq x y z
N MET A 1 22.81 -18.90 -15.73
CA MET A 1 21.96 -20.01 -15.26
C MET A 1 20.56 -19.44 -15.15
N ALA A 2 19.60 -19.92 -15.95
CA ALA A 2 18.23 -19.47 -15.77
C ALA A 2 17.70 -20.06 -14.46
N PHE A 3 17.07 -19.24 -13.61
CA PHE A 3 16.35 -19.77 -12.47
C PHE A 3 15.24 -20.69 -12.98
N ARG A 4 15.13 -21.86 -12.37
CA ARG A 4 14.04 -22.78 -12.69
C ARG A 4 12.81 -22.28 -11.93
N GLU A 5 11.81 -21.83 -12.67
CA GLU A 5 10.51 -21.49 -12.08
C GLU A 5 9.93 -22.73 -11.38
N ILE A 6 9.36 -22.53 -10.21
CA ILE A 6 8.65 -23.60 -9.49
C ILE A 6 7.30 -23.78 -10.21
N ASP A 7 7.01 -25.01 -10.61
CA ASP A 7 5.72 -25.34 -11.20
C ASP A 7 4.69 -25.52 -10.08
N PHE A 8 3.72 -24.61 -10.00
CA PHE A 8 2.61 -24.65 -9.08
C PHE A 8 1.34 -25.25 -9.67
N ASN A 9 1.38 -25.81 -10.88
CA ASN A 9 0.19 -26.24 -11.63
C ASN A 9 -0.86 -25.13 -11.76
N LEU A 10 -0.41 -23.94 -12.10
CA LEU A 10 -1.26 -22.76 -12.22
C LEU A 10 -2.23 -22.87 -13.38
N SER A 11 -3.41 -22.25 -13.23
CA SER A 11 -4.37 -22.07 -14.32
C SER A 11 -3.79 -21.26 -15.48
N THR A 12 -4.36 -21.45 -16.68
CA THR A 12 -3.97 -20.69 -17.86
C THR A 12 -4.16 -19.19 -17.66
N GLU A 13 -5.20 -18.80 -16.93
CA GLU A 13 -5.55 -17.42 -16.60
C GLU A 13 -4.49 -16.79 -15.68
N THR A 14 -4.06 -17.50 -14.63
CA THR A 14 -3.00 -17.03 -13.73
C THR A 14 -1.66 -16.90 -14.45
N GLN A 15 -1.32 -17.88 -15.32
CA GLN A 15 -0.09 -17.81 -16.13
C GLN A 15 -0.11 -16.63 -17.09
N ALA A 16 -1.25 -16.38 -17.74
CA ALA A 16 -1.42 -15.24 -18.63
C ALA A 16 -1.26 -13.91 -17.87
N MET A 17 -1.91 -13.78 -16.72
CA MET A 17 -1.80 -12.59 -15.87
C MET A 17 -0.34 -12.38 -15.41
N GLN A 18 0.34 -13.40 -14.91
CA GLN A 18 1.74 -13.31 -14.51
C GLN A 18 2.63 -12.81 -15.67
N LYS A 19 2.40 -13.29 -16.88
CA LYS A 19 3.16 -12.88 -18.06
C LYS A 19 2.95 -11.38 -18.38
N GLU A 20 1.72 -10.89 -18.31
CA GLU A 20 1.42 -9.48 -18.56
C GLU A 20 2.02 -8.59 -17.47
N VAL A 21 1.93 -9.00 -16.20
CA VAL A 21 2.54 -8.28 -15.09
C VAL A 21 4.08 -8.27 -15.19
N ARG A 22 4.69 -9.39 -15.59
CA ARG A 22 6.14 -9.44 -15.87
C ARG A 22 6.54 -8.43 -16.94
N LYS A 23 5.74 -8.29 -17.99
CA LYS A 23 5.97 -7.28 -19.04
C LYS A 23 5.84 -5.87 -18.47
N PHE A 24 4.77 -5.59 -17.75
CA PHE A 24 4.56 -4.30 -17.06
C PHE A 24 5.73 -3.95 -16.12
N ALA A 25 6.17 -4.91 -15.30
CA ALA A 25 7.29 -4.72 -14.38
C ALA A 25 8.60 -4.37 -15.11
N ARG A 26 8.91 -5.08 -16.20
CA ARG A 26 10.17 -4.91 -16.92
C ARG A 26 10.19 -3.72 -17.88
N GLU A 27 9.06 -3.44 -18.54
CA GLU A 27 8.98 -2.44 -19.61
C GLU A 27 8.46 -1.08 -19.12
N VAL A 28 7.73 -1.02 -18.00
CA VAL A 28 7.16 0.21 -17.44
C VAL A 28 7.77 0.53 -16.07
N MET A 29 7.59 -0.35 -15.08
CA MET A 29 8.00 -0.03 -13.71
C MET A 29 9.51 0.16 -13.58
N ARG A 30 10.32 -0.77 -14.13
CA ARG A 30 11.78 -0.71 -13.96
C ARG A 30 12.43 0.53 -14.57
N PRO A 31 12.18 0.91 -15.85
CA PRO A 31 12.77 2.13 -16.41
C PRO A 31 12.30 3.38 -15.67
N ILE A 32 11.02 3.49 -15.33
CA ILE A 32 10.49 4.63 -14.58
C ILE A 32 11.05 4.67 -13.16
N GLY A 33 11.13 3.53 -12.47
CA GLY A 33 11.73 3.45 -11.13
C GLY A 33 13.18 3.92 -11.11
N ILE A 34 14.00 3.53 -12.11
CA ILE A 34 15.39 3.98 -12.27
C ILE A 34 15.47 5.49 -12.54
N GLU A 35 14.53 6.05 -13.29
CA GLU A 35 14.45 7.49 -13.55
C GLU A 35 14.11 8.26 -12.27
N LEU A 36 13.06 7.85 -11.57
CA LEU A 36 12.60 8.49 -10.34
C LEU A 36 13.62 8.39 -9.20
N ASP A 37 14.38 7.30 -9.12
CA ASP A 37 15.42 7.10 -8.10
C ASP A 37 16.57 8.11 -8.22
N LYS A 38 16.79 8.70 -9.40
CA LYS A 38 17.84 9.69 -9.66
C LYS A 38 17.46 11.10 -9.28
N LEU A 39 16.18 11.38 -9.03
CA LEU A 39 15.72 12.72 -8.65
C LEU A 39 16.27 13.09 -7.27
N ASN A 40 16.77 14.31 -7.14
CA ASN A 40 17.33 14.77 -5.87
C ASN A 40 16.27 15.20 -4.86
N ASP A 41 15.23 15.87 -5.34
CA ASP A 41 14.12 16.31 -4.50
C ASP A 41 12.99 15.28 -4.53
N PRO A 42 12.62 14.69 -3.38
CA PRO A 42 11.50 13.75 -3.30
C PRO A 42 10.16 14.34 -3.77
N ALA A 43 10.00 15.67 -3.80
CA ALA A 43 8.81 16.32 -4.33
C ALA A 43 8.70 16.18 -5.87
N GLU A 44 9.83 16.09 -6.58
CA GLU A 44 9.85 15.89 -8.04
C GLU A 44 9.32 14.52 -8.44
N VAL A 45 9.44 13.52 -7.56
CA VAL A 45 8.95 12.15 -7.81
C VAL A 45 7.44 12.13 -8.09
N HIS A 46 6.70 13.07 -7.51
CA HIS A 46 5.24 13.15 -7.65
C HIS A 46 4.77 14.54 -8.10
N ALA A 47 5.63 15.24 -8.85
CA ALA A 47 5.21 16.42 -9.60
C ALA A 47 4.09 16.07 -10.60
N GLU A 48 3.33 17.06 -11.03
CA GLU A 48 2.18 16.85 -11.91
C GLU A 48 2.56 16.17 -13.25
N ASP A 49 3.75 16.43 -13.74
CA ASP A 49 4.32 15.87 -14.97
C ASP A 49 5.23 14.65 -14.75
N SER A 50 5.26 14.10 -13.53
CA SER A 50 6.10 12.94 -13.20
C SER A 50 5.65 11.68 -13.94
N PRO A 51 6.60 10.87 -14.45
CA PRO A 51 6.29 9.56 -15.03
C PRO A 51 5.74 8.55 -14.02
N LEU A 52 5.74 8.86 -12.74
CA LEU A 52 5.05 8.06 -11.70
C LEU A 52 3.59 7.79 -12.08
N TRP A 53 2.90 8.80 -12.64
CA TRP A 53 1.49 8.69 -12.98
C TRP A 53 1.23 7.73 -14.13
N ASP A 54 2.18 7.54 -15.03
CA ASP A 54 2.11 6.53 -16.09
C ASP A 54 2.11 5.10 -15.51
N VAL A 55 2.83 4.88 -14.40
CA VAL A 55 2.82 3.59 -13.69
C VAL A 55 1.44 3.32 -13.09
N PHE A 56 0.83 4.30 -12.42
CA PHE A 56 -0.52 4.15 -11.87
C PHE A 56 -1.54 3.88 -12.98
N LYS A 57 -1.47 4.62 -14.08
CA LYS A 57 -2.36 4.44 -15.23
C LYS A 57 -2.20 3.06 -15.87
N ALA A 58 -0.98 2.64 -16.17
CA ALA A 58 -0.72 1.32 -16.73
C ALA A 58 -1.17 0.17 -15.81
N HIS A 59 -1.06 0.34 -14.50
CA HIS A 59 -1.61 -0.61 -13.53
C HIS A 59 -3.14 -0.71 -13.63
N ARG A 60 -3.86 0.41 -13.90
CA ARG A 60 -5.31 0.41 -14.13
C ARG A 60 -5.68 -0.22 -15.47
N GLU A 61 -4.90 0.03 -16.51
CA GLU A 61 -5.12 -0.55 -17.85
C GLU A 61 -5.02 -2.08 -17.85
N LEU A 62 -4.25 -2.65 -16.92
CA LEU A 62 -4.14 -4.10 -16.69
C LEU A 62 -5.18 -4.65 -15.71
N ASP A 63 -6.12 -3.83 -15.24
CA ASP A 63 -7.14 -4.18 -14.26
C ASP A 63 -6.58 -4.77 -12.93
N LEU A 64 -5.29 -4.53 -12.62
CA LEU A 64 -4.63 -5.07 -11.42
C LEU A 64 -5.24 -4.54 -10.12
N HIS A 65 -5.85 -3.36 -10.14
CA HIS A 65 -6.59 -2.79 -9.02
C HIS A 65 -7.87 -3.56 -8.68
N LEU A 66 -8.39 -4.36 -9.62
CA LEU A 66 -9.61 -5.16 -9.42
C LEU A 66 -9.36 -6.49 -8.74
N LEU A 67 -8.09 -6.93 -8.61
CA LEU A 67 -7.74 -8.25 -8.06
C LEU A 67 -8.20 -8.46 -6.62
N SER A 68 -8.28 -7.38 -5.83
CA SER A 68 -8.76 -7.40 -4.44
C SER A 68 -10.22 -7.00 -4.28
N MET A 69 -10.89 -6.60 -5.37
CA MET A 69 -12.28 -6.15 -5.33
C MET A 69 -13.25 -7.32 -5.50
N PRO A 70 -14.37 -7.35 -4.74
CA PRO A 70 -15.38 -8.39 -4.85
C PRO A 70 -16.03 -8.44 -6.25
N PRO A 71 -16.32 -9.64 -6.79
CA PRO A 71 -16.94 -9.79 -8.11
C PRO A 71 -18.31 -9.11 -8.22
N GLU A 72 -19.10 -9.10 -7.15
CA GLU A 72 -20.41 -8.44 -7.09
C GLU A 72 -20.35 -6.92 -7.24
N LEU A 73 -19.17 -6.33 -7.02
CA LEU A 73 -18.91 -4.92 -7.26
C LEU A 73 -18.15 -4.67 -8.58
N GLY A 74 -17.91 -5.71 -9.38
CA GLY A 74 -17.18 -5.62 -10.65
C GLY A 74 -15.69 -5.95 -10.54
N GLY A 75 -15.25 -6.53 -9.42
CA GLY A 75 -13.88 -6.92 -9.18
C GLY A 75 -13.52 -8.33 -9.66
N MET A 76 -12.29 -8.75 -9.38
CA MET A 76 -11.71 -10.02 -9.81
C MET A 76 -11.28 -10.92 -8.63
N ALA A 77 -11.64 -10.59 -7.39
CA ALA A 77 -11.26 -11.39 -6.24
C ALA A 77 -11.71 -12.85 -6.38
N GLY A 78 -10.80 -13.80 -6.15
CA GLY A 78 -11.07 -15.23 -6.23
C GLY A 78 -11.19 -15.82 -7.66
N GLN A 79 -10.96 -15.02 -8.70
CA GLN A 79 -10.98 -15.51 -10.09
C GLN A 79 -9.67 -16.15 -10.55
N LEU A 80 -8.58 -15.87 -9.85
CA LEU A 80 -7.26 -16.45 -10.11
C LEU A 80 -6.89 -17.45 -9.01
N ASP A 81 -5.83 -18.23 -9.25
CA ASP A 81 -5.31 -19.16 -8.25
C ASP A 81 -4.91 -18.43 -6.96
N PRO A 82 -4.97 -19.10 -5.78
CA PRO A 82 -4.58 -18.49 -4.51
C PRO A 82 -3.15 -17.92 -4.48
N MET A 83 -2.23 -18.46 -5.31
CA MET A 83 -0.85 -17.98 -5.42
C MET A 83 -0.69 -16.75 -6.33
N ALA A 84 -1.71 -16.39 -7.09
CA ALA A 84 -1.62 -15.34 -8.11
C ALA A 84 -1.14 -14.00 -7.53
N ASN A 85 -1.69 -13.57 -6.39
CA ASN A 85 -1.30 -12.30 -5.77
C ASN A 85 0.19 -12.28 -5.37
N TYR A 86 0.74 -13.40 -4.90
CA TYR A 86 2.16 -13.50 -4.57
C TYR A 86 3.03 -13.44 -5.82
N LEU A 87 2.67 -14.19 -6.87
CA LEU A 87 3.41 -14.18 -8.15
C LEU A 87 3.39 -12.78 -8.80
N ILE A 88 2.24 -12.13 -8.80
CA ILE A 88 2.07 -10.75 -9.30
C ILE A 88 2.96 -9.78 -8.50
N THR A 89 2.94 -9.89 -7.16
CA THR A 89 3.75 -9.03 -6.29
C THR A 89 5.25 -9.26 -6.48
N GLU A 90 5.68 -10.51 -6.69
CA GLU A 90 7.09 -10.83 -7.00
C GLU A 90 7.54 -10.19 -8.33
N GLU A 91 6.74 -10.29 -9.38
CA GLU A 91 7.03 -9.65 -10.67
C GLU A 91 7.09 -8.12 -10.55
N MET A 92 6.16 -7.51 -9.83
CA MET A 92 6.19 -6.06 -9.59
C MET A 92 7.41 -5.65 -8.75
N GLY A 93 7.77 -6.44 -7.73
CA GLY A 93 8.98 -6.24 -6.92
C GLY A 93 10.26 -6.33 -7.74
N TYR A 94 10.30 -7.19 -8.76
CA TYR A 94 11.37 -7.24 -9.74
C TYR A 94 11.47 -5.93 -10.55
N GLY A 95 10.34 -5.33 -10.91
CA GLY A 95 10.30 -4.05 -11.61
C GLY A 95 10.87 -2.93 -10.75
N ASP A 96 10.21 -2.64 -9.66
CA ASP A 96 10.65 -1.70 -8.62
C ASP A 96 9.90 -1.95 -7.32
N SER A 97 10.63 -2.21 -6.23
CA SER A 97 10.02 -2.56 -4.94
C SER A 97 9.24 -1.40 -4.32
N GLY A 98 9.66 -0.16 -4.55
CA GLY A 98 8.98 1.04 -4.04
C GLY A 98 7.66 1.29 -4.77
N LEU A 99 7.67 1.21 -6.10
CA LEU A 99 6.46 1.31 -6.92
C LEU A 99 5.46 0.18 -6.60
N SER A 100 5.96 -1.06 -6.42
CA SER A 100 5.13 -2.20 -6.04
C SER A 100 4.40 -1.95 -4.71
N ILE A 101 5.09 -1.42 -3.69
CA ILE A 101 4.48 -1.07 -2.40
C ILE A 101 3.49 0.09 -2.56
N SER A 102 3.83 1.10 -3.35
CA SER A 102 2.95 2.24 -3.62
C SER A 102 1.62 1.80 -4.23
N LEU A 103 1.68 0.93 -5.26
CA LEU A 103 0.50 0.36 -5.92
C LEU A 103 -0.32 -0.51 -4.96
N GLY A 104 0.34 -1.35 -4.15
CA GLY A 104 -0.33 -2.17 -3.13
C GLY A 104 -1.04 -1.34 -2.06
N ALA A 105 -0.35 -0.35 -1.50
CA ALA A 105 -0.94 0.56 -0.51
C ALA A 105 -2.10 1.37 -1.10
N SER A 106 -2.01 1.71 -2.40
CA SER A 106 -3.04 2.46 -3.11
C SER A 106 -4.40 1.76 -3.12
N GLY A 107 -4.46 0.44 -3.11
CA GLY A 107 -5.71 -0.31 -3.12
C GLY A 107 -6.36 -0.49 -1.74
N MET A 108 -5.61 -0.28 -0.64
CA MET A 108 -6.07 -0.67 0.70
C MET A 108 -7.38 -0.02 1.15
N PRO A 109 -7.58 1.32 1.11
CA PRO A 109 -8.83 1.91 1.58
C PRO A 109 -10.05 1.39 0.81
N PHE A 110 -9.89 1.11 -0.45
CA PHE A 110 -10.97 0.66 -1.34
C PHE A 110 -11.32 -0.80 -1.09
N SER A 111 -10.33 -1.66 -0.82
CA SER A 111 -10.55 -3.05 -0.42
C SER A 111 -11.27 -3.14 0.92
N TYR A 112 -10.91 -2.28 1.88
CA TYR A 112 -11.63 -2.17 3.15
C TYR A 112 -13.03 -1.61 2.96
N ALA A 113 -13.21 -0.56 2.15
CA ALA A 113 -14.53 -0.01 1.85
C ALA A 113 -15.47 -1.05 1.25
N ALA A 114 -14.95 -1.95 0.40
CA ALA A 114 -15.74 -3.02 -0.19
C ALA A 114 -16.36 -3.97 0.85
N MET A 115 -15.65 -4.23 1.98
CA MET A 115 -16.17 -5.03 3.09
C MET A 115 -17.37 -4.36 3.80
N PHE A 116 -17.48 -3.04 3.70
CA PHE A 116 -18.54 -2.22 4.30
C PHE A 116 -19.44 -1.57 3.25
N SER A 117 -19.58 -2.17 2.08
CA SER A 117 -20.36 -1.64 0.95
C SER A 117 -21.88 -1.54 1.20
N HIS A 118 -22.34 -2.01 2.36
CA HIS A 118 -23.70 -1.73 2.85
C HIS A 118 -23.88 -0.26 3.30
N VAL A 119 -22.78 0.47 3.53
CA VAL A 119 -22.76 1.93 3.79
C VAL A 119 -22.72 2.64 2.42
N PRO A 120 -23.71 3.47 2.06
CA PRO A 120 -23.84 4.06 0.72
C PRO A 120 -22.60 4.84 0.29
N GLU A 121 -22.00 5.63 1.20
CA GLU A 121 -20.83 6.46 0.93
C GLU A 121 -19.59 5.61 0.62
N LEU A 122 -19.42 4.50 1.33
CA LEU A 122 -18.30 3.58 1.10
C LEU A 122 -18.49 2.78 -0.20
N LYS A 123 -19.74 2.41 -0.49
CA LYS A 123 -20.07 1.77 -1.77
C LYS A 123 -19.72 2.68 -2.95
N GLN A 124 -20.07 3.98 -2.86
CA GLN A 124 -19.72 4.96 -3.89
C GLN A 124 -18.21 5.08 -4.09
N ILE A 125 -17.44 5.14 -2.99
CA ILE A 125 -15.97 5.15 -3.05
C ILE A 125 -15.42 3.93 -3.79
N VAL A 126 -15.99 2.74 -3.57
CA VAL A 126 -15.57 1.51 -4.27
C VAL A 126 -15.94 1.57 -5.75
N GLU A 127 -17.15 2.01 -6.08
CA GLU A 127 -17.60 2.15 -7.47
C GLU A 127 -16.72 3.15 -8.25
N ASP A 128 -16.37 4.27 -7.63
CA ASP A 128 -15.48 5.28 -8.22
C ASP A 128 -14.07 4.70 -8.44
N TYR A 129 -13.54 3.95 -7.47
CA TYR A 129 -12.22 3.31 -7.58
C TYR A 129 -12.17 2.25 -8.68
N ILE A 130 -13.19 1.41 -8.81
CA ILE A 130 -13.29 0.40 -9.87
C ILE A 130 -13.30 1.04 -11.25
N ASN A 131 -13.92 2.22 -11.37
CA ASN A 131 -14.02 2.98 -12.61
C ASN A 131 -12.85 3.93 -12.86
N ASP A 132 -11.91 4.06 -11.92
CA ASP A 132 -10.72 4.92 -12.07
C ASP A 132 -9.72 4.31 -13.04
N LYS A 133 -9.82 4.64 -14.31
CA LYS A 133 -8.89 4.19 -15.36
C LYS A 133 -7.63 5.07 -15.47
N GLU A 134 -7.62 6.23 -14.84
CA GLU A 134 -6.48 7.16 -14.89
C GLU A 134 -5.51 7.03 -13.71
N GLY A 135 -5.82 6.16 -12.72
CA GLY A 135 -4.98 5.95 -11.55
C GLY A 135 -4.97 7.12 -10.56
N LYS A 136 -6.04 7.91 -10.52
CA LYS A 136 -6.16 9.12 -9.68
C LYS A 136 -6.62 8.83 -8.26
N MET A 137 -7.31 7.72 -8.05
CA MET A 137 -7.74 7.30 -6.73
C MET A 137 -6.63 6.49 -6.07
N ILE A 138 -5.92 7.12 -5.15
CA ILE A 138 -4.74 6.59 -4.48
C ILE A 138 -5.05 6.45 -2.99
N GLY A 139 -4.79 5.29 -2.44
CA GLY A 139 -4.98 5.01 -1.02
C GLY A 139 -3.69 5.06 -0.22
N CYS A 140 -3.86 5.23 1.10
CA CYS A 140 -2.80 5.05 2.09
C CYS A 140 -3.32 4.32 3.34
N TRP A 141 -2.39 3.77 4.11
CA TRP A 141 -2.67 3.15 5.41
C TRP A 141 -2.12 4.04 6.52
N ALA A 142 -2.99 4.82 7.14
CA ALA A 142 -2.68 5.80 8.16
C ALA A 142 -2.73 5.15 9.56
N ILE A 143 -1.64 4.43 9.92
CA ILE A 143 -1.54 3.67 11.18
C ILE A 143 -0.40 4.16 12.06
N THR A 144 0.83 4.22 11.57
CA THR A 144 2.02 4.61 12.34
C THR A 144 1.94 6.07 12.81
N GLU A 145 2.41 6.32 14.03
CA GLU A 145 2.45 7.64 14.66
C GLU A 145 3.88 7.96 15.13
N PRO A 146 4.21 9.21 15.48
CA PRO A 146 5.54 9.55 15.96
C PRO A 146 6.01 8.67 17.13
N ASP A 147 5.11 8.34 18.06
CA ASP A 147 5.41 7.57 19.28
C ASP A 147 4.95 6.11 19.22
N HIS A 148 4.28 5.68 18.13
CA HIS A 148 3.70 4.35 17.99
C HIS A 148 4.01 3.73 16.63
N GLY A 149 4.58 2.53 16.62
CA GLY A 149 4.92 1.76 15.43
C GLY A 149 4.48 0.30 15.57
N GLY A 150 5.41 -0.64 15.76
CA GLY A 150 5.10 -2.07 15.89
C GLY A 150 4.29 -2.46 17.13
N ASP A 151 4.21 -1.60 18.13
CA ASP A 151 3.45 -1.79 19.36
C ASP A 151 1.92 -1.86 19.15
N TRP A 152 1.39 -1.20 18.12
CA TRP A 152 -0.04 -1.25 17.81
C TRP A 152 -0.55 -2.69 17.56
N SER A 153 0.33 -3.59 17.09
CA SER A 153 -0.02 -4.99 16.83
C SER A 153 -0.08 -5.85 18.08
N LEU A 154 0.47 -5.36 19.20
CA LEU A 154 0.51 -6.10 20.44
C LEU A 154 -0.84 -6.09 21.18
N GLY A 155 -1.75 -5.17 20.81
CA GLY A 155 -2.98 -4.94 21.54
C GLY A 155 -2.71 -4.45 22.96
N GLY A 156 -3.73 -4.54 23.82
CA GLY A 156 -3.60 -4.23 25.23
C GLY A 156 -4.49 -3.06 25.68
N ASP A 157 -4.76 -3.06 26.98
CA ASP A 157 -5.65 -2.12 27.63
C ASP A 157 -4.92 -1.05 28.46
N ASP A 158 -3.57 -1.01 28.41
CA ASP A 158 -2.80 0.04 29.08
C ASP A 158 -3.01 1.39 28.35
N PRO A 159 -3.63 2.39 29.04
CA PRO A 159 -3.90 3.69 28.43
C PRO A 159 -2.65 4.42 27.90
N LYS A 160 -1.46 4.05 28.39
CA LYS A 160 -0.19 4.64 27.93
C LYS A 160 0.26 4.13 26.55
N GLN A 161 -0.33 3.05 26.09
CA GLN A 161 -0.02 2.42 24.80
C GLN A 161 -1.08 2.73 23.73
N GLY A 162 -2.08 3.54 24.05
CA GLY A 162 -3.15 3.90 23.10
C GLY A 162 -2.67 4.84 22.00
N PRO A 163 -3.39 4.87 20.85
CA PRO A 163 -3.06 5.78 19.76
C PRO A 163 -3.03 7.25 20.19
N SER A 164 -2.05 8.01 19.70
CA SER A 164 -1.93 9.46 19.90
C SER A 164 -2.88 10.25 18.99
N VAL A 165 -3.24 9.70 17.82
CA VAL A 165 -4.34 10.26 17.02
C VAL A 165 -5.66 9.84 17.65
N THR A 166 -6.42 10.83 18.15
CA THR A 166 -7.66 10.58 18.90
C THR A 166 -8.86 11.22 18.22
N GLY A 167 -10.04 10.62 18.40
CA GLY A 167 -11.30 11.10 17.87
C GLY A 167 -12.41 11.14 18.92
N VAL A 168 -13.16 12.22 18.96
CA VAL A 168 -14.30 12.39 19.87
C VAL A 168 -15.57 12.61 19.07
N LEU A 169 -16.60 11.79 19.31
CA LEU A 169 -17.89 11.94 18.64
C LEU A 169 -18.61 13.21 19.15
N LYS A 170 -18.97 14.08 18.22
CA LYS A 170 -19.76 15.29 18.48
C LYS A 170 -20.92 15.36 17.46
N GLY A 171 -22.09 15.01 17.89
CA GLY A 171 -23.26 14.88 16.99
C GLY A 171 -23.07 13.75 15.99
N ASP A 172 -23.01 14.08 14.71
CA ASP A 172 -22.84 13.11 13.62
C ASP A 172 -21.43 13.08 13.02
N GLU A 173 -20.43 13.70 13.71
CA GLU A 173 -19.05 13.76 13.26
C GLU A 173 -18.09 13.38 14.39
N TYR A 174 -16.99 12.71 14.03
CA TYR A 174 -15.83 12.60 14.91
C TYR A 174 -14.90 13.77 14.67
N ILE A 175 -14.51 14.47 15.77
CA ILE A 175 -13.47 15.49 15.73
C ILE A 175 -12.17 14.79 16.04
N VAL A 176 -11.28 14.73 15.03
CA VAL A 176 -10.02 13.98 15.10
C VAL A 176 -8.85 14.94 15.17
N ASN A 177 -7.91 14.63 16.07
CA ASN A 177 -6.68 15.38 16.27
C ASN A 177 -5.48 14.44 16.41
N GLY A 178 -4.33 14.88 15.89
CA GLY A 178 -3.05 14.19 15.96
C GLY A 178 -2.37 14.06 14.60
N GLU A 179 -1.34 13.23 14.54
CA GLU A 179 -0.50 13.06 13.35
C GLU A 179 -0.20 11.59 13.11
N LYS A 180 -0.46 11.13 11.88
CA LYS A 180 0.10 9.87 11.37
C LYS A 180 1.44 10.18 10.75
N ALA A 181 2.47 9.55 11.33
CA ALA A 181 3.86 9.92 11.10
C ALA A 181 4.41 9.47 9.75
N ALA A 182 5.57 9.96 9.53
CA ALA A 182 6.44 9.99 8.38
C ALA A 182 6.35 8.78 7.40
N TRP A 183 6.04 7.59 7.88
CA TRP A 183 6.09 6.34 7.11
C TRP A 183 4.77 5.96 6.43
N VAL A 184 3.80 6.86 6.37
CA VAL A 184 2.53 6.59 5.66
C VAL A 184 2.82 6.49 4.16
N SER A 185 2.79 5.28 3.63
CA SER A 185 2.97 5.03 2.20
C SER A 185 1.86 5.71 1.40
N ASN A 186 2.23 6.50 0.40
CA ASN A 186 1.39 7.43 -0.35
C ASN A 186 0.80 8.58 0.48
N GLY A 187 1.24 8.82 1.71
CA GLY A 187 0.61 9.77 2.64
C GLY A 187 0.43 11.18 2.09
N THR A 188 1.38 11.69 1.27
CA THR A 188 1.28 13.04 0.73
C THR A 188 0.53 13.13 -0.60
N ILE A 189 0.28 12.00 -1.28
CA ILE A 189 -0.41 11.94 -2.58
C ILE A 189 -1.77 11.23 -2.52
N ALA A 190 -2.07 10.53 -1.43
CA ALA A 190 -3.29 9.75 -1.31
C ALA A 190 -4.55 10.61 -1.34
N THR A 191 -5.61 10.08 -1.93
CA THR A 191 -6.95 10.65 -1.94
C THR A 191 -7.81 10.09 -0.80
N HIS A 192 -7.52 8.85 -0.37
CA HIS A 192 -8.26 8.14 0.68
C HIS A 192 -7.31 7.44 1.65
N ALA A 193 -7.76 7.25 2.88
CA ALA A 193 -7.01 6.55 3.91
C ALA A 193 -7.83 5.49 4.63
N VAL A 194 -7.16 4.40 5.03
CA VAL A 194 -7.56 3.61 6.19
C VAL A 194 -6.91 4.27 7.40
N LEU A 195 -7.73 4.83 8.30
CA LEU A 195 -7.27 5.57 9.47
C LEU A 195 -7.54 4.75 10.74
N HIS A 196 -6.48 4.46 11.50
CA HIS A 196 -6.55 3.99 12.86
C HIS A 196 -6.60 5.17 13.82
N VAL A 197 -7.57 5.20 14.76
CA VAL A 197 -7.82 6.35 15.64
C VAL A 197 -8.25 5.88 17.02
N GLY A 198 -7.71 6.48 18.08
CA GLY A 198 -8.11 6.22 19.47
C GLY A 198 -9.48 6.87 19.75
N LEU A 199 -10.48 6.06 20.00
CA LEU A 199 -11.85 6.49 20.35
C LEU A 199 -12.13 6.36 21.83
N ASP A 200 -11.50 5.39 22.51
CA ASP A 200 -11.54 5.21 23.96
C ASP A 200 -10.11 5.06 24.51
N THR A 201 -9.50 6.18 24.83
CA THR A 201 -8.11 6.22 25.31
C THR A 201 -7.90 5.50 26.64
N SER A 202 -8.97 5.19 27.39
CA SER A 202 -8.88 4.43 28.65
C SER A 202 -8.59 2.94 28.43
N LYS A 203 -8.80 2.44 27.21
CA LYS A 203 -8.60 1.04 26.81
C LYS A 203 -7.30 0.81 26.01
N GLY A 204 -6.37 1.75 26.00
CA GLY A 204 -5.11 1.61 25.28
C GLY A 204 -5.32 1.29 23.79
N MET A 205 -4.58 0.33 23.25
CA MET A 205 -4.74 -0.13 21.87
C MET A 205 -6.09 -0.79 21.58
N ASN A 206 -6.74 -1.38 22.58
CA ASN A 206 -8.07 -1.94 22.43
C ASN A 206 -9.17 -0.87 22.29
N GLY A 207 -8.83 0.39 22.57
CA GLY A 207 -9.72 1.54 22.42
C GLY A 207 -9.69 2.20 21.04
N GLN A 208 -9.01 1.61 20.07
CA GLN A 208 -8.95 2.16 18.72
C GLN A 208 -10.17 1.82 17.87
N GLY A 209 -10.51 2.73 16.97
CA GLY A 209 -11.45 2.52 15.88
C GLY A 209 -10.75 2.53 14.54
N LEU A 210 -11.50 2.16 13.50
CA LEU A 210 -11.06 2.17 12.11
C LEU A 210 -12.01 3.02 11.27
N ALA A 211 -11.46 3.95 10.52
CA ALA A 211 -12.23 4.75 9.56
C ALA A 211 -11.67 4.61 8.15
N ILE A 212 -12.55 4.71 7.16
CA ILE A 212 -12.18 4.80 5.74
C ILE A 212 -12.64 6.17 5.26
N ILE A 213 -11.68 7.04 4.97
CA ILE A 213 -11.95 8.46 4.80
C ILE A 213 -11.37 9.02 3.51
N PRO A 214 -12.07 9.95 2.84
CA PRO A 214 -11.43 10.87 1.89
C PRO A 214 -10.49 11.81 2.65
N LEU A 215 -9.38 12.19 2.04
CA LEU A 215 -8.34 13.05 2.65
C LEU A 215 -8.47 14.53 2.28
N ASP A 216 -9.57 14.92 1.65
CA ASP A 216 -9.95 16.31 1.36
C ASP A 216 -10.94 16.89 2.39
N LEU A 217 -11.26 16.12 3.44
CA LEU A 217 -12.11 16.58 4.53
C LEU A 217 -11.46 17.75 5.29
N PRO A 218 -12.30 18.71 5.80
CA PRO A 218 -11.81 19.85 6.57
C PRO A 218 -10.99 19.43 7.79
N GLY A 219 -9.84 20.09 8.00
CA GLY A 219 -8.93 19.82 9.11
C GLY A 219 -7.90 18.73 8.84
N ILE A 220 -7.86 18.15 7.62
CA ILE A 220 -6.81 17.21 7.19
C ILE A 220 -5.81 17.94 6.32
N THR A 221 -4.53 17.81 6.64
CA THR A 221 -3.41 18.32 5.85
C THR A 221 -2.35 17.24 5.66
N ARG A 222 -1.47 17.43 4.69
CA ARG A 222 -0.38 16.50 4.37
C ARG A 222 0.95 17.17 4.63
N GLY A 223 1.92 16.38 5.11
CA GLY A 223 3.29 16.82 5.24
C GLY A 223 4.04 16.83 3.92
N THR A 224 5.36 16.91 4.02
CA THR A 224 6.27 16.82 2.87
C THR A 224 6.72 15.38 2.64
N PRO A 225 6.99 14.99 1.39
CA PRO A 225 7.56 13.67 1.11
C PRO A 225 8.95 13.52 1.71
N LEU A 226 9.24 12.31 2.21
CA LEU A 226 10.53 12.01 2.82
C LEU A 226 11.60 11.78 1.75
N ASP A 227 12.80 12.33 1.99
CA ASP A 227 14.02 11.96 1.27
C ASP A 227 14.59 10.68 1.88
N LYS A 228 14.59 9.59 1.10
CA LYS A 228 14.94 8.24 1.56
C LYS A 228 16.16 7.70 0.84
N MET A 229 16.90 6.82 1.50
CA MET A 229 18.07 6.13 0.95
C MET A 229 17.69 5.13 -0.16
N GLY A 230 16.50 4.52 -0.08
CA GLY A 230 15.99 3.55 -1.05
C GLY A 230 14.47 3.63 -1.18
N GLN A 231 13.90 2.89 -2.15
CA GLN A 231 12.46 2.96 -2.48
C GLN A 231 12.01 4.42 -2.73
N ARG A 232 12.83 5.20 -3.39
CA ARG A 232 12.60 6.62 -3.60
C ARG A 232 11.33 6.92 -4.41
N PRO A 233 10.91 6.06 -5.36
CA PRO A 233 9.63 6.22 -6.05
C PRO A 233 8.39 6.04 -5.15
N LEU A 234 8.52 5.35 -4.01
CA LEU A 234 7.44 5.25 -3.03
C LEU A 234 7.29 6.56 -2.28
N ASN A 235 6.19 7.28 -2.47
CA ASN A 235 5.85 8.41 -1.63
C ASN A 235 5.64 7.97 -0.18
N GLN A 236 6.27 8.65 0.76
CA GLN A 236 5.97 8.50 2.20
C GLN A 236 5.99 9.87 2.87
N GLY A 237 5.01 10.12 3.74
CA GLY A 237 4.92 11.37 4.47
C GLY A 237 3.73 11.38 5.42
N GLN A 238 3.63 12.46 6.21
CA GLN A 238 2.65 12.61 7.28
C GLN A 238 1.24 12.88 6.75
N VAL A 239 0.25 12.45 7.53
CA VAL A 239 -1.14 12.91 7.44
C VAL A 239 -1.51 13.52 8.80
N ILE A 240 -1.90 14.79 8.80
CA ILE A 240 -2.09 15.61 9.99
C ILE A 240 -3.56 15.96 10.14
N PHE A 241 -4.08 15.80 11.34
CA PHE A 241 -5.48 16.05 11.70
C PHE A 241 -5.52 17.18 12.76
N GLN A 242 -6.17 18.29 12.41
CA GLN A 242 -6.38 19.45 13.28
C GLN A 242 -7.87 19.79 13.30
N ASP A 243 -8.56 19.36 14.37
CA ASP A 243 -10.02 19.43 14.46
C ASP A 243 -10.71 18.88 13.20
N ALA A 244 -10.13 17.80 12.63
CA ALA A 244 -10.61 17.20 11.41
C ALA A 244 -12.01 16.61 11.63
N ARG A 245 -12.96 16.99 10.74
CA ARG A 245 -14.37 16.62 10.87
C ARG A 245 -14.66 15.42 10.01
N ILE A 246 -14.72 14.25 10.63
CA ILE A 246 -14.96 12.97 9.97
C ILE A 246 -16.41 12.54 10.23
N PRO A 247 -17.29 12.55 9.21
CA PRO A 247 -18.65 12.05 9.31
C PRO A 247 -18.68 10.62 9.84
N LYS A 248 -19.62 10.34 10.76
CA LYS A 248 -19.64 9.05 11.50
C LYS A 248 -19.79 7.82 10.61
N GLN A 249 -20.39 7.94 9.42
CA GLN A 249 -20.55 6.83 8.48
C GLN A 249 -19.24 6.32 7.90
N TYR A 250 -18.15 7.10 7.97
CA TYR A 250 -16.82 6.65 7.58
C TYR A 250 -16.11 5.84 8.68
N MET A 251 -16.60 5.89 9.94
CA MET A 251 -16.07 5.08 11.03
C MET A 251 -16.69 3.69 10.96
N VAL A 252 -15.95 2.74 10.41
CA VAL A 252 -16.45 1.38 10.12
C VAL A 252 -16.30 0.42 11.29
N MET A 253 -15.40 0.71 12.21
CA MET A 253 -15.23 -0.07 13.45
C MET A 253 -15.05 0.90 14.61
N VAL A 254 -15.70 0.56 15.73
CA VAL A 254 -15.57 1.28 17.01
C VAL A 254 -15.24 0.28 18.10
N PRO A 255 -14.57 0.68 19.18
CA PRO A 255 -14.30 -0.20 20.31
C PRO A 255 -15.59 -0.83 20.84
N SER A 256 -15.59 -2.13 21.01
CA SER A 256 -16.68 -2.89 21.62
C SER A 256 -16.14 -3.78 22.75
N ASP A 257 -17.00 -4.14 23.69
CA ASP A 257 -16.63 -5.06 24.78
C ASP A 257 -16.49 -6.51 24.29
N ASP A 258 -16.93 -6.80 23.06
CA ASP A 258 -16.86 -8.12 22.44
C ASP A 258 -15.52 -8.39 21.71
N GLY A 259 -14.49 -7.53 21.86
CA GLY A 259 -13.17 -7.74 21.27
C GLY A 259 -13.08 -7.55 19.75
N GLY A 260 -13.89 -6.65 19.18
CA GLY A 260 -14.10 -6.51 17.73
C GLY A 260 -12.86 -6.29 16.83
N MET A 261 -11.70 -5.94 17.40
CA MET A 261 -10.42 -5.81 16.70
C MET A 261 -9.42 -6.91 17.05
N GLU A 262 -9.73 -7.76 18.03
CA GLU A 262 -8.84 -8.83 18.51
C GLU A 262 -8.61 -9.86 17.39
N GLY A 263 -7.34 -10.16 17.09
CA GLY A 263 -6.95 -11.08 16.02
C GLY A 263 -6.93 -10.47 14.60
N MET A 264 -7.62 -9.35 14.34
CA MET A 264 -7.59 -8.70 13.02
C MET A 264 -6.22 -8.12 12.71
N GLY A 265 -5.55 -7.55 13.72
CA GLY A 265 -4.19 -7.00 13.56
C GLY A 265 -3.19 -8.06 13.11
N GLU A 266 -3.22 -9.25 13.71
CA GLU A 266 -2.34 -10.37 13.34
C GLU A 266 -2.61 -10.85 11.90
N TYR A 267 -3.87 -10.96 11.51
CA TYR A 267 -4.26 -11.37 10.15
C TYR A 267 -3.78 -10.37 9.10
N ILE A 268 -3.97 -9.07 9.35
CA ILE A 268 -3.53 -8.00 8.45
C ILE A 268 -2.00 -8.00 8.33
N LEU A 269 -1.27 -8.13 9.45
CA LEU A 269 0.17 -8.19 9.47
C LEU A 269 0.71 -9.43 8.76
N ALA A 270 0.10 -10.59 8.94
CA ALA A 270 0.51 -11.81 8.24
C ALA A 270 0.42 -11.63 6.72
N GLY A 271 -0.68 -11.05 6.23
CA GLY A 271 -0.84 -10.73 4.81
C GLY A 271 0.18 -9.70 4.31
N ALA A 272 0.38 -8.61 5.05
CA ALA A 272 1.35 -7.57 4.71
C ALA A 272 2.79 -8.11 4.69
N ASN A 273 3.19 -8.90 5.69
CA ASN A 273 4.52 -9.49 5.76
C ASN A 273 4.75 -10.51 4.63
N GLY A 274 3.75 -11.33 4.29
CA GLY A 274 3.79 -12.23 3.16
C GLY A 274 4.00 -11.49 1.84
N GLY A 275 3.25 -10.41 1.62
CA GLY A 275 3.40 -9.53 0.47
C GLY A 275 4.79 -8.89 0.39
N MET A 276 5.31 -8.39 1.52
CA MET A 276 6.67 -7.83 1.57
C MET A 276 7.73 -8.88 1.27
N ALA A 277 7.61 -10.10 1.78
CA ALA A 277 8.57 -11.17 1.53
C ALA A 277 8.73 -11.45 0.03
N VAL A 278 7.62 -11.58 -0.70
CA VAL A 278 7.67 -11.86 -2.15
C VAL A 278 8.06 -10.63 -2.97
N ASN A 279 7.67 -9.42 -2.54
CA ASN A 279 8.13 -8.18 -3.16
C ASN A 279 9.66 -8.07 -3.14
N PHE A 280 10.29 -8.36 -1.99
CA PHE A 280 11.74 -8.35 -1.89
C PHE A 280 12.42 -9.57 -2.52
N ALA A 281 11.74 -10.70 -2.70
CA ALA A 281 12.23 -11.80 -3.51
C ALA A 281 12.37 -11.36 -4.98
N GLY A 282 11.39 -10.64 -5.52
CA GLY A 282 11.48 -10.03 -6.85
C GLY A 282 12.63 -9.04 -6.98
N LEU A 283 12.82 -8.14 -6.00
CA LEU A 283 13.96 -7.23 -5.96
C LEU A 283 15.30 -7.96 -5.93
N ALA A 284 15.42 -9.01 -5.11
CA ALA A 284 16.63 -9.82 -5.04
C ALA A 284 16.95 -10.52 -6.36
N MET A 285 15.93 -10.99 -7.08
CA MET A 285 16.07 -11.56 -8.41
C MET A 285 16.60 -10.52 -9.41
N ALA A 286 16.05 -9.31 -9.41
CA ALA A 286 16.51 -8.23 -10.26
C ALA A 286 17.97 -7.86 -9.99
N ALA A 287 18.34 -7.73 -8.73
CA ALA A 287 19.73 -7.44 -8.32
C ALA A 287 20.69 -8.56 -8.73
N TYR A 288 20.28 -9.82 -8.59
CA TYR A 288 21.07 -10.96 -9.01
C TYR A 288 21.29 -10.96 -10.53
N GLU A 289 20.25 -10.79 -11.34
CA GLU A 289 20.36 -10.78 -12.79
C GLU A 289 21.33 -9.67 -13.27
N GLU A 290 21.25 -8.50 -12.68
CA GLU A 290 22.13 -7.35 -12.98
C GLU A 290 23.59 -7.67 -12.63
N ALA A 291 23.82 -8.14 -11.40
CA ALA A 291 25.16 -8.51 -10.94
C ALA A 291 25.77 -9.64 -11.77
N PHE A 292 24.97 -10.64 -12.13
CA PHE A 292 25.41 -11.78 -12.94
C PHE A 292 25.78 -11.35 -14.36
N ALA A 293 24.96 -10.52 -14.99
CA ALA A 293 25.23 -9.98 -16.33
C ALA A 293 26.51 -9.13 -16.33
N TYR A 294 26.70 -8.30 -15.31
CA TYR A 294 27.91 -7.51 -15.14
C TYR A 294 29.15 -8.38 -14.95
N ALA A 295 29.06 -9.41 -14.09
CA ALA A 295 30.19 -10.31 -13.80
C ALA A 295 30.68 -11.07 -15.04
N GLN A 296 29.80 -11.37 -16.00
CA GLN A 296 30.14 -12.01 -17.25
C GLN A 296 30.88 -11.07 -18.23
N GLN A 297 30.73 -9.75 -18.07
CA GLN A 297 31.28 -8.74 -18.98
C GLN A 297 32.52 -8.06 -18.42
N ARG A 298 32.59 -7.90 -17.09
CA ARG A 298 33.70 -7.21 -16.43
C ARG A 298 34.96 -8.05 -16.45
N ILE A 299 35.99 -7.60 -17.17
CA ILE A 299 37.30 -8.25 -17.18
C ILE A 299 38.14 -7.71 -16.03
N GLN A 300 38.72 -8.61 -15.24
CA GLN A 300 39.74 -8.35 -14.22
C GLN A 300 40.65 -9.55 -14.12
N GLY A 301 41.99 -9.32 -13.96
CA GLY A 301 42.93 -10.41 -13.97
C GLY A 301 43.01 -11.20 -15.29
N GLY A 302 42.56 -10.59 -16.40
CA GLY A 302 42.65 -11.19 -17.76
C GLY A 302 41.44 -12.02 -18.17
N VAL A 303 40.48 -12.26 -17.26
CA VAL A 303 39.25 -13.03 -17.51
C VAL A 303 38.02 -12.32 -16.95
N PRO A 304 36.78 -12.67 -17.37
CA PRO A 304 35.56 -12.22 -16.69
C PRO A 304 35.61 -12.53 -15.18
N ILE A 305 35.14 -11.57 -14.35
CA ILE A 305 35.15 -11.80 -12.88
C ILE A 305 34.31 -13.00 -12.45
N PHE A 306 33.36 -13.42 -13.27
CA PHE A 306 32.57 -14.64 -13.09
C PHE A 306 33.42 -15.95 -13.13
N GLU A 307 34.59 -15.91 -13.77
CA GLU A 307 35.46 -17.08 -13.94
C GLU A 307 36.48 -17.26 -12.78
N HIS A 308 36.51 -16.30 -11.86
CA HIS A 308 37.40 -16.38 -10.66
C HIS A 308 36.86 -17.27 -9.56
#